data_cc89a26dd50b583ac5fddc2fe3423a87
#
_entry.id   cc89a26dd50b583ac5fddc2fe3423a87
#
_cell.length_a   1.000
_cell.length_b   1.000
_cell.length_c   1.000
_cell.angle_alpha   90.00
_cell.angle_beta   90.00
_cell.angle_gamma   90.00
#
_symmetry.space_group_name_H-M   'P 1'
#
loop_
_entity.id
_entity.type
_entity.pdbx_description
1 polymer ?
#
loop_
_entity_poly.entity_id
_entity_poly.type
_entity_poly.pdbx_seq_one_letter_code
_entity_poly.pdbx_strand_id
1 'polypeptide(L)'
;GLKQIPYEQLVLQGDVVIYIPGWRIDAQKILREKRLTLSRLKALMGIMSEDDATQSDADVIHDTYKTKLMELDEAESKVRDELSVRLEELDSQERIIKVMMFDAKVQFKSEEISDSTFETIQKHCNNLLERLSHERVEVGNVQRHIEELSLESIELTQPKKEMVQESAVSYLDSSGDTLTGQQYILPKPPAENSESAPQTYTGQQDNQEE
;
A
#
# COMPACT_ATOMS: atom_id res chain seq x y z
N GLY A 1 24.95 -4.58 28.00
CA GLY A 1 26.06 -3.95 27.27
C GLY A 1 25.62 -2.59 26.76
N LEU A 2 26.57 -1.65 26.62
CA LEU A 2 26.29 -0.34 26.00
C LEU A 2 26.04 -0.54 24.50
N LYS A 3 24.91 -0.05 24.01
CA LYS A 3 24.58 -0.04 22.58
C LYS A 3 25.00 1.33 22.01
N GLN A 4 25.84 1.34 21.00
CA GLN A 4 26.14 2.56 20.25
C GLN A 4 24.95 2.90 19.36
N ILE A 5 24.47 4.14 19.45
CA ILE A 5 23.35 4.64 18.66
C ILE A 5 23.89 5.75 17.76
N PRO A 6 23.64 5.70 16.43
CA PRO A 6 23.96 6.80 15.53
C PRO A 6 23.27 8.10 15.96
N TYR A 7 23.96 9.22 15.86
CA TYR A 7 23.41 10.52 16.29
C TYR A 7 22.15 10.92 15.48
N GLU A 8 22.02 10.43 14.25
CA GLU A 8 20.87 10.64 13.37
C GLU A 8 19.57 10.06 13.94
N GLN A 9 19.67 9.07 14.85
CA GLN A 9 18.54 8.47 15.55
C GLN A 9 18.18 9.23 16.84
N LEU A 10 18.85 10.33 17.13
CA LEU A 10 18.64 11.11 18.34
C LEU A 10 18.11 12.50 17.97
N VAL A 11 16.94 12.85 18.47
CA VAL A 11 16.34 14.18 18.30
C VAL A 11 16.28 14.84 19.67
N LEU A 12 16.85 16.03 19.77
CA LEU A 12 16.77 16.86 20.98
C LEU A 12 15.50 17.74 20.88
N GLN A 13 14.59 17.58 21.83
CA GLN A 13 13.40 18.40 21.94
C GLN A 13 13.36 19.03 23.35
N GLY A 14 13.80 20.28 23.45
CA GLY A 14 14.04 20.90 24.75
C GLY A 14 15.11 20.14 25.52
N ASP A 15 14.81 19.70 26.74
CA ASP A 15 15.70 18.93 27.59
C ASP A 15 15.55 17.40 27.44
N VAL A 16 14.74 16.96 26.49
CA VAL A 16 14.46 15.53 26.26
C VAL A 16 15.15 15.04 24.98
N VAL A 17 15.87 13.93 25.09
CA VAL A 17 16.44 13.22 23.96
C VAL A 17 15.46 12.12 23.52
N ILE A 18 14.97 12.23 22.30
CA ILE A 18 14.05 11.26 21.69
C ILE A 18 14.86 10.33 20.78
N TYR A 19 14.74 9.04 21.02
CA TYR A 19 15.31 8.01 20.15
C TYR A 19 14.33 7.65 19.02
N ILE A 20 14.80 7.74 17.77
CA ILE A 20 14.07 7.31 16.59
C ILE A 20 14.67 6.01 16.09
N PRO A 21 13.91 4.90 15.99
CA PRO A 21 14.39 3.65 15.42
C PRO A 21 14.90 3.83 13.99
N GLY A 22 15.99 3.10 13.63
CA GLY A 22 16.57 3.17 12.28
C GLY A 22 15.56 2.85 11.19
N TRP A 23 14.80 1.77 11.37
CA TRP A 23 13.76 1.37 10.41
C TRP A 23 12.76 2.49 10.07
N ARG A 24 12.46 3.37 11.06
CA ARG A 24 11.53 4.49 10.86
C ARG A 24 12.13 5.56 9.95
N ILE A 25 13.41 5.86 10.13
CA ILE A 25 14.15 6.83 9.29
C ILE A 25 14.25 6.29 7.87
N ASP A 26 14.68 5.04 7.72
CA ASP A 26 14.88 4.39 6.43
C ASP A 26 13.56 4.24 5.66
N ALA A 27 12.50 3.81 6.36
CA ALA A 27 11.16 3.75 5.77
C ALA A 27 10.66 5.11 5.26
N GLN A 28 10.78 6.16 6.07
CA GLN A 28 10.35 7.51 5.67
C GLN A 28 11.13 8.03 4.46
N LYS A 29 12.45 7.76 4.41
CA LYS A 29 13.30 8.14 3.29
C LYS A 29 12.86 7.44 2.01
N ILE A 30 12.70 6.12 2.05
CA ILE A 30 12.29 5.32 0.90
C ILE A 30 10.90 5.72 0.40
N LEU A 31 9.92 5.83 1.30
CA LEU A 31 8.56 6.24 0.95
C LEU A 31 8.52 7.62 0.30
N ARG A 32 9.33 8.57 0.79
CA ARG A 32 9.43 9.91 0.20
C ARG A 32 10.05 9.88 -1.18
N GLU A 33 11.19 9.18 -1.34
CA GLU A 33 11.90 9.09 -2.62
C GLU A 33 11.06 8.36 -3.67
N LYS A 34 10.42 7.25 -3.30
CA LYS A 34 9.55 6.46 -4.18
C LYS A 34 8.36 7.29 -4.67
N ARG A 35 7.66 7.97 -3.75
CA ARG A 35 6.54 8.87 -4.11
C ARG A 35 6.98 9.97 -5.07
N LEU A 36 8.14 10.59 -4.82
CA LEU A 36 8.68 11.63 -5.70
C LEU A 36 9.01 11.07 -7.09
N THR A 37 9.62 9.90 -7.16
CA THR A 37 9.98 9.24 -8.43
C THR A 37 8.73 8.85 -9.22
N LEU A 38 7.70 8.30 -8.57
CA LEU A 38 6.42 7.98 -9.19
C LEU A 38 5.71 9.24 -9.71
N SER A 39 5.70 10.33 -8.92
CA SER A 39 5.12 11.61 -9.38
C SER A 39 5.84 12.17 -10.61
N ARG A 40 7.16 12.05 -10.66
CA ARG A 40 7.96 12.48 -11.83
C ARG A 40 7.66 11.60 -13.05
N LEU A 41 7.54 10.31 -12.86
CA LEU A 41 7.20 9.38 -13.93
C LEU A 41 5.81 9.67 -14.50
N LYS A 42 4.81 9.92 -13.63
CA LYS A 42 3.46 10.34 -14.06
C LYS A 42 3.50 11.64 -14.87
N ALA A 43 4.24 12.64 -14.39
CA ALA A 43 4.38 13.91 -15.09
C ALA A 43 5.04 13.73 -16.46
N LEU A 44 6.09 12.91 -16.55
CA LEU A 44 6.75 12.58 -17.81
C LEU A 44 5.79 11.93 -18.80
N MET A 45 5.00 10.95 -18.37
CA MET A 45 4.00 10.28 -19.21
C MET A 45 2.91 11.26 -19.69
N GLY A 46 2.54 12.25 -18.85
CA GLY A 46 1.63 13.33 -19.25
C GLY A 46 2.23 14.18 -20.37
N ILE A 47 3.48 14.62 -20.22
CA ILE A 47 4.17 15.44 -21.24
C ILE A 47 4.30 14.66 -22.55
N MET A 48 4.69 13.39 -22.50
CA MET A 48 4.83 12.53 -23.69
C MET A 48 3.50 12.35 -24.45
N SER A 49 2.37 12.46 -23.78
CA SER A 49 1.05 12.38 -24.41
C SER A 49 0.63 13.68 -25.13
N GLU A 50 1.26 14.80 -24.81
CA GLU A 50 0.90 16.12 -25.32
C GLU A 50 1.83 16.60 -26.46
N ASP A 51 3.07 16.13 -26.54
CA ASP A 51 4.08 16.63 -27.46
C ASP A 51 4.93 15.52 -28.10
N ASP A 52 4.83 15.37 -29.43
CA ASP A 52 5.53 14.34 -30.22
C ASP A 52 7.02 14.62 -30.44
N ALA A 53 7.48 15.85 -30.17
CA ALA A 53 8.80 16.31 -30.60
C ALA A 53 9.98 15.90 -29.70
N THR A 54 9.71 15.36 -28.50
CA THR A 54 10.72 15.10 -27.45
C THR A 54 10.81 13.61 -27.04
N GLN A 55 10.31 12.70 -27.87
CA GLN A 55 10.22 11.27 -27.51
C GLN A 55 11.57 10.66 -27.13
N SER A 56 12.64 10.97 -27.84
CA SER A 56 13.98 10.41 -27.56
C SER A 56 14.54 10.85 -26.21
N ASP A 57 14.31 12.11 -25.82
CA ASP A 57 14.81 12.64 -24.54
C ASP A 57 13.95 12.12 -23.38
N ALA A 58 12.65 11.97 -23.63
CA ALA A 58 11.71 11.41 -22.67
C ALA A 58 12.03 9.95 -22.36
N ASP A 59 12.42 9.15 -23.35
CA ASP A 59 12.81 7.74 -23.15
C ASP A 59 14.04 7.62 -22.24
N VAL A 60 15.06 8.48 -22.39
CA VAL A 60 16.24 8.49 -21.51
C VAL A 60 15.87 8.84 -20.06
N ILE A 61 14.98 9.82 -19.88
CA ILE A 61 14.50 10.23 -18.56
C ILE A 61 13.64 9.13 -17.94
N HIS A 62 12.78 8.49 -18.74
CA HIS A 62 11.94 7.37 -18.32
C HIS A 62 12.81 6.21 -17.79
N ASP A 63 13.82 5.79 -18.53
CA ASP A 63 14.73 4.72 -18.13
C ASP A 63 15.51 5.08 -16.84
N THR A 64 15.87 6.35 -16.67
CA THR A 64 16.51 6.83 -15.44
C THR A 64 15.58 6.67 -14.24
N TYR A 65 14.30 7.05 -14.37
CA TYR A 65 13.33 6.88 -13.27
C TYR A 65 12.98 5.42 -13.02
N LYS A 66 12.90 4.61 -14.05
CA LYS A 66 12.70 3.16 -13.93
C LYS A 66 13.84 2.49 -13.16
N THR A 67 15.10 2.81 -13.51
CA THR A 67 16.28 2.32 -12.79
C THR A 67 16.24 2.75 -11.32
N LYS A 68 15.88 4.02 -11.06
CA LYS A 68 15.73 4.52 -9.68
C LYS A 68 14.63 3.81 -8.90
N LEU A 69 13.50 3.46 -9.53
CA LEU A 69 12.47 2.68 -8.89
C LEU A 69 12.95 1.27 -8.52
N MET A 70 13.71 0.61 -9.38
CA MET A 70 14.30 -0.70 -9.08
C MET A 70 15.21 -0.65 -7.85
N GLU A 71 16.10 0.37 -7.77
CA GLU A 71 16.94 0.57 -6.58
C GLU A 71 16.12 0.80 -5.30
N LEU A 72 15.02 1.55 -5.41
CA LEU A 72 14.12 1.81 -4.29
C LEU A 72 13.34 0.57 -3.89
N ASP A 73 12.96 -0.30 -4.82
CA ASP A 73 12.28 -1.56 -4.55
C ASP A 73 13.20 -2.54 -3.79
N GLU A 74 14.49 -2.59 -4.12
CA GLU A 74 15.48 -3.36 -3.35
C GLU A 74 15.66 -2.83 -1.92
N ALA A 75 15.73 -1.50 -1.76
CA ALA A 75 15.84 -0.87 -0.46
C ALA A 75 14.56 -1.07 0.37
N GLU A 76 13.39 -1.01 -0.27
CA GLU A 76 12.09 -1.27 0.33
C GLU A 76 11.99 -2.71 0.86
N SER A 77 12.47 -3.71 0.09
CA SER A 77 12.50 -5.10 0.52
C SER A 77 13.24 -5.27 1.84
N LYS A 78 14.41 -4.62 1.99
CA LYS A 78 15.19 -4.66 3.24
C LYS A 78 14.42 -4.06 4.42
N VAL A 79 13.78 -2.91 4.22
CA VAL A 79 12.96 -2.29 5.26
C VAL A 79 11.77 -3.18 5.61
N ARG A 80 11.12 -3.82 4.63
CA ARG A 80 10.01 -4.74 4.87
C ARG A 80 10.42 -5.93 5.75
N ASP A 81 11.61 -6.48 5.50
CA ASP A 81 12.18 -7.56 6.31
C ASP A 81 12.45 -7.09 7.75
N GLU A 82 13.04 -5.89 7.92
CA GLU A 82 13.28 -5.29 9.24
C GLU A 82 11.98 -5.06 10.02
N LEU A 83 10.92 -4.58 9.34
CA LEU A 83 9.60 -4.38 9.94
C LEU A 83 8.97 -5.71 10.36
N SER A 84 9.14 -6.78 9.58
CA SER A 84 8.65 -8.11 9.92
C SER A 84 9.34 -8.66 11.17
N VAL A 85 10.67 -8.56 11.22
CA VAL A 85 11.45 -8.94 12.42
C VAL A 85 11.02 -8.11 13.64
N ARG A 86 10.77 -6.81 13.44
CA ARG A 86 10.31 -5.95 14.53
C ARG A 86 8.94 -6.36 15.07
N LEU A 87 8.01 -6.74 14.22
CA LEU A 87 6.70 -7.27 14.66
C LEU A 87 6.85 -8.54 15.49
N GLU A 88 7.72 -9.46 15.10
CA GLU A 88 7.99 -10.68 15.87
C GLU A 88 8.59 -10.35 17.25
N GLU A 89 9.51 -9.37 17.31
CA GLU A 89 10.05 -8.88 18.58
C GLU A 89 8.96 -8.28 19.48
N LEU A 90 8.05 -7.46 18.91
CA LEU A 90 6.94 -6.87 19.66
C LEU A 90 6.00 -7.94 20.21
N ASP A 91 5.70 -8.98 19.43
CA ASP A 91 4.90 -10.13 19.87
C ASP A 91 5.57 -10.89 21.02
N SER A 92 6.87 -11.10 20.92
CA SER A 92 7.66 -11.74 21.98
C SER A 92 7.65 -10.92 23.26
N GLN A 93 7.87 -9.60 23.17
CA GLN A 93 7.86 -8.69 24.32
C GLN A 93 6.48 -8.63 24.96
N GLU A 94 5.41 -8.55 24.17
CA GLU A 94 4.04 -8.56 24.67
C GLU A 94 3.74 -9.84 25.46
N ARG A 95 4.19 -11.00 24.95
CA ARG A 95 4.03 -12.28 25.63
C ARG A 95 4.78 -12.32 26.96
N ILE A 96 6.02 -11.83 27.00
CA ILE A 96 6.81 -11.75 28.24
C ILE A 96 6.11 -10.88 29.29
N ILE A 97 5.60 -9.71 28.91
CA ILE A 97 4.91 -8.81 29.84
C ILE A 97 3.63 -9.46 30.38
N LYS A 98 2.85 -10.16 29.52
CA LYS A 98 1.65 -10.89 29.96
C LYS A 98 1.98 -12.00 30.96
N VAL A 99 3.09 -12.73 30.75
CA VAL A 99 3.56 -13.75 31.70
C VAL A 99 3.98 -13.10 33.01
N MET A 100 4.73 -11.99 32.99
CA MET A 100 5.09 -11.26 34.20
C MET A 100 3.87 -10.77 35.00
N MET A 101 2.85 -10.23 34.29
CA MET A 101 1.60 -9.83 34.96
C MET A 101 0.88 -11.01 35.60
N PHE A 102 0.87 -12.15 34.92
CA PHE A 102 0.26 -13.37 35.46
C PHE A 102 1.01 -13.87 36.67
N ASP A 103 2.34 -13.92 36.64
CA ASP A 103 3.18 -14.32 37.75
C ASP A 103 2.98 -13.41 38.96
N ALA A 104 3.00 -12.08 38.77
CA ALA A 104 2.70 -11.10 39.82
C ALA A 104 1.32 -11.32 40.43
N LYS A 105 0.32 -11.72 39.63
CA LYS A 105 -1.01 -12.05 40.15
C LYS A 105 -1.02 -13.32 40.99
N VAL A 106 -0.19 -14.31 40.65
CA VAL A 106 0.01 -15.53 41.46
C VAL A 106 0.63 -15.17 42.77
N GLN A 107 1.75 -14.41 42.78
CA GLN A 107 2.45 -13.96 44.00
C GLN A 107 1.56 -13.10 44.91
N PHE A 108 0.70 -12.28 44.31
CA PHE A 108 -0.29 -11.51 45.08
C PHE A 108 -1.32 -12.42 45.75
N LYS A 109 -1.83 -13.43 45.01
CA LYS A 109 -2.82 -14.38 45.56
C LYS A 109 -2.24 -15.34 46.62
N SER A 110 -0.95 -15.61 46.57
CA SER A 110 -0.21 -16.37 47.60
C SER A 110 0.28 -15.51 48.78
N GLU A 111 -0.10 -14.22 48.82
CA GLU A 111 0.29 -13.27 49.84
C GLU A 111 1.82 -13.01 49.93
N GLU A 112 2.56 -13.32 48.84
CA GLU A 112 4.01 -13.06 48.78
C GLU A 112 4.35 -11.58 48.55
N ILE A 113 3.43 -10.84 47.85
CA ILE A 113 3.60 -9.41 47.60
C ILE A 113 2.39 -8.62 48.11
N SER A 114 2.63 -7.36 48.47
CA SER A 114 1.57 -6.45 48.95
C SER A 114 0.69 -5.91 47.83
N ASP A 115 -0.51 -5.43 48.17
CA ASP A 115 -1.40 -4.73 47.23
C ASP A 115 -0.69 -3.60 46.48
N SER A 116 0.04 -2.76 47.18
CA SER A 116 0.74 -1.63 46.57
C SER A 116 1.83 -2.05 45.60
N THR A 117 2.50 -3.18 45.87
CA THR A 117 3.51 -3.77 44.97
C THR A 117 2.81 -4.32 43.71
N PHE A 118 1.73 -5.05 43.89
CA PHE A 118 0.97 -5.59 42.76
C PHE A 118 0.41 -4.47 41.86
N GLU A 119 -0.21 -3.44 42.42
CA GLU A 119 -0.70 -2.27 41.66
C GLU A 119 0.43 -1.57 40.90
N THR A 120 1.60 -1.44 41.48
CA THR A 120 2.77 -0.84 40.82
C THR A 120 3.22 -1.67 39.62
N ILE A 121 3.33 -3.00 39.78
CA ILE A 121 3.69 -3.92 38.68
C ILE A 121 2.64 -3.84 37.60
N GLN A 122 1.36 -3.92 37.95
CA GLN A 122 0.26 -3.85 37.00
C GLN A 122 0.28 -2.55 36.17
N LYS A 123 0.49 -1.41 36.83
CA LYS A 123 0.61 -0.10 36.17
C LYS A 123 1.76 -0.06 35.17
N HIS A 124 2.95 -0.56 35.59
CA HIS A 124 4.12 -0.59 34.72
C HIS A 124 3.92 -1.53 33.51
N CYS A 125 3.38 -2.73 33.73
CA CYS A 125 3.08 -3.66 32.65
C CYS A 125 2.07 -3.08 31.65
N ASN A 126 0.99 -2.45 32.14
CA ASN A 126 0.01 -1.81 31.27
C ASN A 126 0.61 -0.69 30.43
N ASN A 127 1.45 0.16 31.01
CA ASN A 127 2.16 1.22 30.28
C ASN A 127 3.10 0.64 29.20
N LEU A 128 3.77 -0.49 29.50
CA LEU A 128 4.60 -1.16 28.49
C LEU A 128 3.77 -1.76 27.36
N LEU A 129 2.65 -2.42 27.67
CA LEU A 129 1.73 -2.98 26.67
C LEU A 129 1.16 -1.88 25.76
N GLU A 130 0.80 -0.74 26.32
CA GLU A 130 0.34 0.42 25.56
C GLU A 130 1.40 0.91 24.56
N ARG A 131 2.65 1.05 25.03
CA ARG A 131 3.77 1.44 24.16
C ARG A 131 4.01 0.45 23.03
N LEU A 132 3.98 -0.86 23.31
CA LEU A 132 4.12 -1.89 22.27
C LEU A 132 2.97 -1.84 21.27
N SER A 133 1.74 -1.62 21.75
CA SER A 133 0.56 -1.46 20.87
C SER A 133 0.71 -0.26 19.93
N HIS A 134 1.16 0.89 20.44
CA HIS A 134 1.41 2.08 19.60
C HIS A 134 2.47 1.82 18.55
N GLU A 135 3.59 1.20 18.92
CA GLU A 135 4.66 0.87 17.96
C GLU A 135 4.17 -0.13 16.90
N ARG A 136 3.38 -1.15 17.28
CA ARG A 136 2.78 -2.10 16.35
C ARG A 136 1.89 -1.42 15.31
N VAL A 137 1.04 -0.49 15.75
CA VAL A 137 0.19 0.29 14.83
C VAL A 137 1.04 1.13 13.88
N GLU A 138 2.12 1.73 14.37
CA GLU A 138 3.03 2.51 13.54
C GLU A 138 3.71 1.65 12.46
N VAL A 139 4.26 0.49 12.86
CA VAL A 139 4.86 -0.47 11.92
C VAL A 139 3.84 -0.91 10.86
N GLY A 140 2.63 -1.27 11.27
CA GLY A 140 1.55 -1.67 10.34
C GLY A 140 1.14 -0.55 9.38
N ASN A 141 1.15 0.71 9.82
CA ASN A 141 0.87 1.85 8.94
C ASN A 141 1.98 2.03 7.89
N VAL A 142 3.24 1.86 8.29
CA VAL A 142 4.37 1.94 7.35
C VAL A 142 4.30 0.82 6.32
N GLN A 143 4.03 -0.42 6.73
CA GLN A 143 3.85 -1.56 5.81
C GLN A 143 2.75 -1.28 4.78
N ARG A 144 1.60 -0.75 5.21
CA ARG A 144 0.50 -0.40 4.31
C ARG A 144 0.91 0.67 3.30
N HIS A 145 1.60 1.73 3.72
CA HIS A 145 2.08 2.76 2.79
C HIS A 145 3.09 2.22 1.77
N ILE A 146 3.95 1.28 2.19
CA ILE A 146 4.86 0.57 1.29
C ILE A 146 4.07 -0.21 0.23
N GLU A 147 3.04 -0.95 0.64
CA GLU A 147 2.19 -1.72 -0.28
C GLU A 147 1.44 -0.83 -1.27
N GLU A 148 0.86 0.28 -0.80
CA GLU A 148 0.16 1.26 -1.64
C GLU A 148 1.08 1.82 -2.74
N LEU A 149 2.31 2.23 -2.39
CA LEU A 149 3.28 2.74 -3.37
C LEU A 149 3.83 1.65 -4.30
N SER A 150 3.90 0.41 -3.84
CA SER A 150 4.30 -0.72 -4.69
C SER A 150 3.25 -1.01 -5.76
N LEU A 151 1.97 -1.00 -5.40
CA LEU A 151 0.86 -1.15 -6.36
C LEU A 151 0.86 -0.01 -7.39
N GLU A 152 1.02 1.24 -6.95
CA GLU A 152 1.14 2.39 -7.84
C GLU A 152 2.34 2.27 -8.79
N SER A 153 3.47 1.76 -8.32
CA SER A 153 4.66 1.51 -9.13
C SER A 153 4.39 0.48 -10.24
N ILE A 154 3.70 -0.61 -9.92
CA ILE A 154 3.33 -1.65 -10.88
C ILE A 154 2.41 -1.08 -11.96
N GLU A 155 1.39 -0.32 -11.58
CA GLU A 155 0.44 0.29 -12.53
C GLU A 155 1.11 1.23 -13.53
N LEU A 156 2.17 1.95 -13.10
CA LEU A 156 2.90 2.89 -13.95
C LEU A 156 3.97 2.24 -14.82
N THR A 157 4.54 1.13 -14.37
CA THR A 157 5.66 0.46 -15.06
C THR A 157 5.22 -0.65 -16.00
N GLN A 158 4.02 -1.23 -15.79
CA GLN A 158 3.48 -2.25 -16.70
C GLN A 158 2.68 -1.60 -17.84
N PRO A 159 3.00 -1.88 -19.10
CA PRO A 159 2.18 -1.42 -20.22
C PRO A 159 0.79 -2.05 -20.11
N LYS A 160 -0.25 -1.22 -20.19
CA LYS A 160 -1.68 -1.64 -20.12
C LYS A 160 -2.05 -2.84 -21.03
N LYS A 161 -1.24 -3.13 -22.05
CA LYS A 161 -1.45 -4.27 -22.97
C LYS A 161 -1.14 -5.63 -22.33
N GLU A 162 -0.17 -5.73 -21.44
CA GLU A 162 0.19 -7.01 -20.80
C GLU A 162 -0.84 -7.44 -19.75
N MET A 163 -1.40 -6.49 -18.98
CA MET A 163 -2.46 -6.80 -18.01
C MET A 163 -3.74 -7.36 -18.68
N VAL A 164 -4.09 -6.87 -19.87
CA VAL A 164 -5.26 -7.38 -20.60
C VAL A 164 -4.97 -8.78 -21.16
N GLN A 165 -3.74 -9.05 -21.57
CA GLN A 165 -3.35 -10.32 -22.16
C GLN A 165 -3.20 -11.41 -21.08
N GLU A 166 -2.62 -11.09 -19.93
CA GLU A 166 -2.50 -12.01 -18.79
C GLU A 166 -3.87 -12.33 -18.17
N SER A 167 -4.76 -11.34 -18.07
CA SER A 167 -6.15 -11.54 -17.67
C SER A 167 -6.92 -12.42 -18.67
N ALA A 168 -6.72 -12.22 -19.98
CA ALA A 168 -7.34 -13.04 -21.01
C ALA A 168 -6.82 -14.49 -21.01
N VAL A 169 -5.52 -14.70 -20.79
CA VAL A 169 -4.91 -16.04 -20.68
C VAL A 169 -5.40 -16.76 -19.43
N SER A 170 -5.53 -16.07 -18.31
CA SER A 170 -6.07 -16.63 -17.06
C SER A 170 -7.54 -17.06 -17.20
N TYR A 171 -8.35 -16.33 -17.98
CA TYR A 171 -9.72 -16.73 -18.30
C TYR A 171 -9.79 -17.94 -19.24
N LEU A 172 -8.82 -18.10 -20.14
CA LEU A 172 -8.76 -19.24 -21.05
C LEU A 172 -8.28 -20.52 -20.36
N ASP A 173 -7.32 -20.41 -19.43
CA ASP A 173 -6.81 -21.54 -18.64
C ASP A 173 -7.83 -22.07 -17.63
N SER A 174 -8.63 -21.17 -17.03
CA SER A 174 -9.71 -21.57 -16.12
C SER A 174 -10.92 -22.17 -16.82
N SER A 175 -11.03 -22.00 -18.15
CA SER A 175 -12.10 -22.57 -18.98
C SER A 175 -11.73 -23.92 -19.61
N GLY A 176 -10.50 -24.40 -19.42
CA GLY A 176 -9.94 -25.59 -20.07
C GLY A 176 -10.39 -26.93 -19.49
N ASP A 177 -11.06 -26.97 -18.34
CA ASP A 177 -11.31 -28.25 -17.64
C ASP A 177 -12.79 -28.72 -17.64
N THR A 178 -13.67 -28.12 -18.44
CA THR A 178 -15.06 -28.59 -18.59
C THR A 178 -15.60 -28.45 -20.01
N LEU A 179 -15.05 -29.19 -20.96
CA LEU A 179 -15.72 -29.37 -22.27
C LEU A 179 -15.82 -30.85 -22.64
N THR A 180 -16.71 -31.55 -21.96
CA THR A 180 -17.42 -32.70 -22.55
C THR A 180 -18.83 -32.21 -22.94
N GLY A 181 -19.00 -31.95 -24.21
CA GLY A 181 -20.24 -32.12 -24.96
C GLY A 181 -21.47 -31.31 -24.56
N GLN A 182 -21.50 -30.02 -24.85
CA GLN A 182 -22.77 -29.34 -25.18
C GLN A 182 -22.54 -28.29 -26.26
N GLN A 183 -23.16 -28.47 -27.41
CA GLN A 183 -23.22 -27.47 -28.47
C GLN A 183 -24.02 -26.27 -27.98
N TYR A 184 -23.35 -25.14 -27.75
CA TYR A 184 -24.04 -23.88 -27.55
C TYR A 184 -24.50 -23.33 -28.90
N ILE A 185 -25.82 -23.33 -29.09
CA ILE A 185 -26.47 -22.62 -30.18
C ILE A 185 -26.40 -21.13 -29.84
N LEU A 186 -25.63 -20.37 -30.62
CA LEU A 186 -25.57 -18.91 -30.53
C LEU A 186 -26.98 -18.34 -30.78
N PRO A 187 -27.48 -17.42 -29.97
CA PRO A 187 -28.73 -16.73 -30.25
C PRO A 187 -28.58 -15.87 -31.51
N LYS A 188 -29.54 -16.07 -32.45
CA LYS A 188 -29.63 -15.34 -33.71
C LYS A 188 -29.86 -13.85 -33.40
N PRO A 189 -29.14 -12.91 -34.07
CA PRO A 189 -29.40 -11.49 -33.88
C PRO A 189 -30.82 -11.15 -34.32
N PRO A 190 -31.51 -10.20 -33.67
CA PRO A 190 -32.85 -9.78 -34.04
C PRO A 190 -32.85 -9.19 -35.45
N ALA A 191 -33.82 -9.61 -36.27
CA ALA A 191 -34.00 -9.14 -37.62
C ALA A 191 -34.31 -7.63 -37.64
N GLU A 192 -33.58 -6.90 -38.46
CA GLU A 192 -33.91 -5.53 -38.85
C GLU A 192 -35.26 -5.52 -39.57
N ASN A 193 -36.26 -4.91 -38.97
CA ASN A 193 -37.49 -4.53 -39.66
C ASN A 193 -37.23 -3.23 -40.42
N SER A 194 -37.02 -3.40 -41.72
CA SER A 194 -37.18 -2.35 -42.72
C SER A 194 -38.65 -2.25 -43.08
N GLU A 195 -39.26 -1.12 -42.84
CA GLU A 195 -40.43 -0.49 -43.53
C GLU A 195 -40.98 0.57 -42.55
N SER A 196 -41.04 1.81 -42.89
CA SER A 196 -41.73 2.46 -43.99
C SER A 196 -41.41 3.96 -44.05
N ALA A 197 -41.49 4.46 -45.25
CA ALA A 197 -41.21 5.80 -45.75
C ALA A 197 -42.16 6.92 -45.24
N PRO A 198 -41.97 8.14 -45.73
CA PRO A 198 -42.14 9.37 -44.98
C PRO A 198 -43.52 10.00 -45.10
N GLN A 199 -43.97 10.69 -44.08
CA GLN A 199 -45.08 11.65 -44.22
C GLN A 199 -44.58 13.05 -43.95
N THR A 200 -44.56 13.80 -45.06
CA THR A 200 -44.60 15.25 -45.19
C THR A 200 -45.77 15.84 -44.39
N TYR A 201 -45.50 16.82 -43.54
CA TYR A 201 -46.46 17.83 -43.14
C TYR A 201 -45.91 19.21 -43.42
N THR A 202 -46.52 19.82 -44.40
CA THR A 202 -46.52 21.23 -44.79
C THR A 202 -47.27 22.09 -43.76
N GLY A 203 -46.68 23.19 -43.38
CA GLY A 203 -47.29 24.50 -43.23
C GLY A 203 -48.22 24.79 -42.05
N GLN A 204 -47.85 25.72 -41.26
CA GLN A 204 -48.58 27.02 -41.23
C GLN A 204 -47.89 27.98 -40.22
N GLN A 205 -47.60 29.14 -40.77
CA GLN A 205 -47.35 30.38 -40.05
C GLN A 205 -48.57 30.75 -39.20
N ASP A 206 -48.36 31.33 -38.05
CA ASP A 206 -49.02 32.60 -37.68
C ASP A 206 -48.39 33.23 -36.44
N ASN A 207 -47.98 34.41 -36.67
CA ASN A 207 -47.92 35.66 -35.97
C ASN A 207 -48.58 35.83 -34.60
N GLN A 208 -47.97 36.70 -33.87
CA GLN A 208 -48.40 37.83 -33.01
C GLN A 208 -47.89 37.70 -31.54
N GLU A 209 -46.98 38.62 -31.22
CA GLU A 209 -47.22 39.88 -30.46
C GLU A 209 -47.70 39.63 -29.02
N GLU A 210 -46.87 39.82 -28.04
CA GLU A 210 -46.64 41.04 -27.24
C GLU A 210 -45.38 40.84 -26.35
#